data_94a75f819c3b568282666674456f88ed
#
_entry.id   94a75f819c3b568282666674456f88ed
#
_cell.length_a   1.000
_cell.length_b   1.000
_cell.length_c   1.000
_cell.angle_alpha   90.00
_cell.angle_beta   90.00
_cell.angle_gamma   90.00
#
_symmetry.space_group_name_H-M   'P 1'
#
loop_
_entity.id
_entity.type
_entity.pdbx_description
1 polymer ?
#
loop_
_entity_poly.entity_id
_entity_poly.type
_entity_poly.pdbx_seq_one_letter_code
_entity_poly.pdbx_strand_id
1 'polypeptide(L)'
;KSSGTITITNKNTSIPSSTLLLGNTSKRDDLDKIGQFGEGYKLALLVLLREDKEVFIKNGSKNWTPSFEYSDNFECEVLCITETAGNGNDLTFEISGFDNSELDELENEFLGLNGQAYNSIQTSYGEILTDSDYKGKVFVDGLPVYEDDNFDYGYNFKPCYVSLDRDRKSINIYELKRLTALSVACCIDNFAFVDEVIDGKGRDGEYIKDANIEFDDEFKEKYAKHLMDRFDIKEDDVVINKSSSDLIEYVGRKTDKEIKEVPHKIYADILNSQLTYSSNVIQEVKKEKDNRDKVDDAWYEYEYSDYKDFKEWFDKYSNQLNDNAKDEFRELINRLEPTGFNLICNEVWKW
;
A
#
# COMPACT_ATOMS: atom_id res chain seq x y z
N LYS A 1 -40.12 -4.74 22.73
CA LYS A 1 -38.84 -4.36 22.08
C LYS A 1 -39.16 -3.19 21.17
N SER A 2 -38.57 -2.01 21.37
CA SER A 2 -38.65 -0.92 20.37
C SER A 2 -37.83 -1.40 19.17
N SER A 3 -38.42 -1.56 17.99
CA SER A 3 -37.69 -1.82 16.78
C SER A 3 -37.19 -0.49 16.22
N GLY A 4 -35.88 -0.38 16.01
CA GLY A 4 -35.29 0.79 15.39
C GLY A 4 -35.59 0.82 13.89
N THR A 5 -35.62 2.03 13.33
CA THR A 5 -35.81 2.26 11.90
C THR A 5 -34.69 3.13 11.36
N ILE A 6 -34.06 2.68 10.26
CA ILE A 6 -33.08 3.44 9.51
C ILE A 6 -33.79 4.09 8.33
N THR A 7 -33.53 5.38 8.12
CA THR A 7 -34.08 6.14 6.99
C THR A 7 -32.94 6.74 6.18
N ILE A 8 -32.84 6.38 4.90
CA ILE A 8 -31.83 6.89 3.96
C ILE A 8 -32.55 7.69 2.88
N THR A 9 -32.27 8.98 2.75
CA THR A 9 -32.98 9.86 1.83
C THR A 9 -32.05 10.61 0.90
N ASN A 10 -32.34 10.49 -0.40
CA ASN A 10 -31.79 11.33 -1.45
C ASN A 10 -32.88 12.32 -1.91
N LYS A 11 -32.69 13.60 -1.62
CA LYS A 11 -33.67 14.64 -1.94
C LYS A 11 -33.75 14.91 -3.44
N ASN A 12 -34.98 15.20 -3.91
CA ASN A 12 -35.28 15.52 -5.32
C ASN A 12 -34.73 14.47 -6.31
N THR A 13 -34.79 13.20 -5.93
CA THR A 13 -34.24 12.09 -6.70
C THR A 13 -35.28 10.96 -6.78
N SER A 14 -35.34 10.33 -7.93
CA SER A 14 -36.07 9.07 -8.11
C SER A 14 -35.24 8.14 -9.02
N ILE A 15 -35.51 6.85 -8.93
CA ILE A 15 -34.86 5.85 -9.76
C ILE A 15 -35.91 5.18 -10.67
N PRO A 16 -35.61 4.99 -11.98
CA PRO A 16 -36.53 4.34 -12.89
C PRO A 16 -36.68 2.85 -12.55
N SER A 17 -37.85 2.26 -12.81
CA SER A 17 -38.09 0.84 -12.56
C SER A 17 -37.13 -0.08 -13.32
N SER A 18 -36.53 0.39 -14.42
CA SER A 18 -35.48 -0.35 -15.15
C SER A 18 -34.22 -0.61 -14.34
N THR A 19 -33.95 0.16 -13.29
CA THR A 19 -32.81 -0.07 -12.40
C THR A 19 -32.99 -1.32 -11.52
N LEU A 20 -34.22 -1.88 -11.42
CA LEU A 20 -34.50 -3.15 -10.77
C LEU A 20 -33.86 -4.34 -11.52
N LEU A 21 -33.57 -4.19 -12.81
CA LEU A 21 -32.82 -5.19 -13.57
C LEU A 21 -31.37 -5.25 -13.11
N LEU A 22 -30.83 -6.47 -12.98
CA LEU A 22 -29.44 -6.68 -12.60
C LEU A 22 -28.48 -6.03 -13.63
N GLY A 23 -27.39 -5.44 -13.14
CA GLY A 23 -26.39 -4.79 -14.00
C GLY A 23 -26.78 -3.43 -14.56
N ASN A 24 -28.00 -2.90 -14.30
CA ASN A 24 -28.40 -1.59 -14.74
C ASN A 24 -28.09 -0.54 -13.68
N THR A 25 -27.26 0.43 -14.05
CA THR A 25 -26.84 1.57 -13.19
C THR A 25 -26.66 2.83 -14.04
N SER A 26 -27.01 3.98 -13.48
CA SER A 26 -26.70 5.31 -14.04
C SER A 26 -25.30 5.82 -13.66
N LYS A 27 -24.56 5.08 -12.82
CA LYS A 27 -23.27 5.51 -12.26
C LYS A 27 -22.06 4.77 -12.85
N ARG A 28 -22.23 4.02 -13.95
CA ARG A 28 -21.18 3.17 -14.53
C ARG A 28 -19.92 3.94 -14.90
N ASP A 29 -20.09 5.14 -15.42
CA ASP A 29 -19.00 5.99 -15.93
C ASP A 29 -18.67 7.15 -14.97
N ASP A 30 -19.26 7.17 -13.78
CA ASP A 30 -19.05 8.22 -12.77
C ASP A 30 -18.02 7.73 -11.74
N LEU A 31 -16.75 8.09 -11.95
CA LEU A 31 -15.63 7.67 -11.09
C LEU A 31 -15.69 8.29 -9.69
N ASP A 32 -16.42 9.39 -9.51
CA ASP A 32 -16.57 10.06 -8.21
C ASP A 32 -17.59 9.37 -7.31
N LYS A 33 -18.23 8.30 -7.78
CA LYS A 33 -19.29 7.61 -7.04
C LYS A 33 -19.07 6.13 -6.89
N ILE A 34 -19.38 5.64 -5.71
CA ILE A 34 -19.52 4.22 -5.42
C ILE A 34 -20.84 3.73 -6.08
N GLY A 35 -20.85 2.51 -6.64
CA GLY A 35 -22.10 1.92 -7.15
C GLY A 35 -22.16 1.69 -8.66
N GLN A 36 -21.04 1.53 -9.28
CA GLN A 36 -20.88 1.33 -10.73
C GLN A 36 -21.53 0.04 -11.26
N PHE A 37 -21.69 -1.00 -10.43
CA PHE A 37 -22.25 -2.31 -10.84
C PHE A 37 -23.79 -2.38 -10.87
N GLY A 38 -24.47 -1.45 -10.19
CA GLY A 38 -25.94 -1.38 -10.16
C GLY A 38 -26.64 -2.56 -9.47
N GLU A 39 -25.96 -3.27 -8.60
CA GLU A 39 -26.48 -4.48 -7.93
C GLU A 39 -26.65 -4.30 -6.43
N GLY A 40 -25.91 -3.41 -5.79
CA GLY A 40 -25.78 -3.31 -4.34
C GLY A 40 -27.10 -3.23 -3.59
N TYR A 41 -28.00 -2.28 -3.94
CA TYR A 41 -29.27 -2.15 -3.22
C TYR A 41 -30.21 -3.35 -3.44
N LYS A 42 -30.14 -4.03 -4.59
CA LYS A 42 -30.97 -5.22 -4.88
C LYS A 42 -30.53 -6.41 -4.04
N LEU A 43 -29.21 -6.60 -3.90
CA LEU A 43 -28.65 -7.62 -3.01
C LEU A 43 -28.94 -7.26 -1.53
N ALA A 44 -28.86 -5.98 -1.17
CA ALA A 44 -29.23 -5.52 0.17
C ALA A 44 -30.70 -5.84 0.48
N LEU A 45 -31.64 -5.63 -0.45
CA LEU A 45 -33.04 -6.01 -0.25
C LEU A 45 -33.21 -7.51 0.01
N LEU A 46 -32.49 -8.37 -0.72
CA LEU A 46 -32.52 -9.81 -0.50
C LEU A 46 -32.00 -10.18 0.89
N VAL A 47 -30.91 -9.59 1.34
CA VAL A 47 -30.33 -9.84 2.65
C VAL A 47 -31.27 -9.35 3.75
N LEU A 48 -31.73 -8.09 3.67
CA LEU A 48 -32.61 -7.49 4.66
C LEU A 48 -33.90 -8.29 4.87
N LEU A 49 -34.55 -8.73 3.78
CA LEU A 49 -35.73 -9.55 3.88
C LEU A 49 -35.47 -10.95 4.46
N ARG A 50 -34.29 -11.54 4.22
CA ARG A 50 -33.87 -12.82 4.83
C ARG A 50 -33.60 -12.71 6.33
N GLU A 51 -33.18 -11.53 6.76
CA GLU A 51 -32.94 -11.19 8.16
C GLU A 51 -34.20 -10.61 8.83
N ASP A 52 -35.39 -10.89 8.26
CA ASP A 52 -36.70 -10.45 8.78
C ASP A 52 -36.83 -8.93 9.00
N LYS A 53 -36.07 -8.14 8.21
CA LYS A 53 -36.22 -6.67 8.21
C LYS A 53 -37.34 -6.28 7.25
N GLU A 54 -38.08 -5.25 7.62
CA GLU A 54 -39.10 -4.68 6.76
C GLU A 54 -38.52 -3.50 5.97
N VAL A 55 -38.72 -3.48 4.66
CA VAL A 55 -38.22 -2.41 3.79
C VAL A 55 -39.38 -1.74 3.06
N PHE A 56 -39.42 -0.40 3.13
CA PHE A 56 -40.34 0.42 2.36
C PHE A 56 -39.58 1.51 1.63
N ILE A 57 -39.82 1.65 0.33
CA ILE A 57 -39.09 2.58 -0.53
C ILE A 57 -40.06 3.61 -1.11
N LYS A 58 -39.89 4.89 -0.74
CA LYS A 58 -40.55 6.02 -1.39
C LYS A 58 -39.68 6.47 -2.56
N ASN A 59 -40.20 6.39 -3.77
CA ASN A 59 -39.47 6.66 -5.00
C ASN A 59 -40.19 7.72 -5.84
N GLY A 60 -40.10 8.96 -5.41
CA GLY A 60 -40.80 10.07 -6.03
C GLY A 60 -42.34 9.88 -5.96
N SER A 61 -43.02 9.81 -7.12
CA SER A 61 -44.46 9.58 -7.21
C SER A 61 -44.90 8.14 -7.07
N LYS A 62 -43.99 7.23 -6.68
CA LYS A 62 -44.24 5.80 -6.53
C LYS A 62 -43.69 5.32 -5.18
N ASN A 63 -44.32 4.27 -4.65
CA ASN A 63 -43.81 3.54 -3.51
C ASN A 63 -43.52 2.09 -3.94
N TRP A 64 -42.45 1.52 -3.41
CA TRP A 64 -42.03 0.15 -3.66
C TRP A 64 -41.97 -0.62 -2.34
N THR A 65 -42.61 -1.78 -2.33
CA THR A 65 -42.56 -2.71 -1.18
C THR A 65 -41.97 -4.01 -1.65
N PRO A 66 -40.70 -4.33 -1.26
CA PRO A 66 -40.10 -5.60 -1.56
C PRO A 66 -40.67 -6.70 -0.68
N SER A 67 -40.84 -7.90 -1.25
CA SER A 67 -41.31 -9.13 -0.55
C SER A 67 -40.77 -10.37 -1.25
N PHE A 68 -40.79 -11.50 -0.58
CA PHE A 68 -40.61 -12.79 -1.25
C PHE A 68 -41.99 -13.36 -1.68
N GLU A 69 -42.05 -13.83 -2.92
CA GLU A 69 -43.22 -14.50 -3.48
C GLU A 69 -42.77 -15.78 -4.17
N TYR A 70 -43.56 -16.85 -4.00
CA TYR A 70 -43.29 -18.12 -4.70
C TYR A 70 -43.61 -17.97 -6.18
N SER A 71 -42.66 -18.34 -7.02
CA SER A 71 -42.84 -18.37 -8.48
C SER A 71 -42.92 -19.79 -8.99
N ASP A 72 -44.07 -20.16 -9.59
CA ASP A 72 -44.24 -21.47 -10.22
C ASP A 72 -43.26 -21.69 -11.39
N ASN A 73 -42.86 -20.64 -12.07
CA ASN A 73 -41.94 -20.73 -13.23
C ASN A 73 -40.50 -21.07 -12.79
N PHE A 74 -40.08 -20.62 -11.62
CA PHE A 74 -38.72 -20.85 -11.07
C PHE A 74 -38.71 -21.90 -9.96
N GLU A 75 -39.88 -22.39 -9.53
CA GLU A 75 -40.06 -23.35 -8.45
C GLU A 75 -39.34 -22.94 -7.13
N CYS A 76 -39.27 -21.65 -6.88
CA CYS A 76 -38.65 -21.08 -5.69
C CYS A 76 -39.24 -19.71 -5.34
N GLU A 77 -38.92 -19.23 -4.13
CA GLU A 77 -39.20 -17.86 -3.74
C GLU A 77 -38.31 -16.88 -4.51
N VAL A 78 -38.90 -15.84 -5.06
CA VAL A 78 -38.22 -14.75 -5.79
C VAL A 78 -38.48 -13.41 -5.14
N LEU A 79 -37.53 -12.50 -5.25
CA LEU A 79 -37.72 -11.13 -4.79
C LEU A 79 -38.70 -10.41 -5.74
N CYS A 80 -39.82 -10.00 -5.19
CA CYS A 80 -40.85 -9.22 -5.87
C CYS A 80 -40.85 -7.77 -5.34
N ILE A 81 -41.15 -6.82 -6.19
CA ILE A 81 -41.34 -5.40 -5.84
C ILE A 81 -42.76 -5.00 -6.21
N THR A 82 -43.58 -4.78 -5.21
CA THR A 82 -44.93 -4.26 -5.42
C THR A 82 -44.88 -2.75 -5.54
N GLU A 83 -45.33 -2.19 -6.67
CA GLU A 83 -45.39 -0.76 -6.93
C GLU A 83 -46.79 -0.21 -6.66
N THR A 84 -46.89 0.87 -5.90
CA THR A 84 -48.08 1.62 -5.61
C THR A 84 -47.88 3.11 -5.88
N ALA A 85 -48.97 3.88 -5.97
CA ALA A 85 -48.87 5.32 -6.13
C ALA A 85 -48.30 6.00 -4.87
N GLY A 86 -47.34 6.90 -5.07
CA GLY A 86 -46.74 7.77 -4.05
C GLY A 86 -47.02 9.24 -4.36
N ASN A 87 -46.58 10.13 -3.46
CA ASN A 87 -46.81 11.57 -3.57
C ASN A 87 -45.59 12.43 -3.25
N GLY A 88 -44.37 11.85 -3.25
CA GLY A 88 -43.12 12.50 -2.91
C GLY A 88 -42.32 12.93 -4.15
N ASN A 89 -41.16 13.56 -3.90
CA ASN A 89 -40.15 13.91 -4.91
C ASN A 89 -38.77 13.29 -4.54
N ASP A 90 -38.67 12.64 -3.39
CA ASP A 90 -37.44 12.10 -2.86
C ASP A 90 -37.36 10.58 -3.08
N LEU A 91 -36.14 10.06 -3.07
CA LEU A 91 -35.89 8.64 -2.93
C LEU A 91 -35.54 8.35 -1.47
N THR A 92 -36.43 7.62 -0.77
CA THR A 92 -36.22 7.29 0.64
C THR A 92 -36.35 5.78 0.86
N PHE A 93 -35.37 5.20 1.48
CA PHE A 93 -35.41 3.83 1.99
C PHE A 93 -35.73 3.91 3.48
N GLU A 94 -36.80 3.26 3.90
CA GLU A 94 -37.16 3.06 5.32
C GLU A 94 -36.99 1.59 5.63
N ILE A 95 -36.10 1.26 6.58
CA ILE A 95 -35.76 -0.10 6.94
C ILE A 95 -36.01 -0.26 8.43
N SER A 96 -36.91 -1.14 8.82
CA SER A 96 -37.27 -1.38 10.21
C SER A 96 -36.95 -2.82 10.65
N GLY A 97 -37.01 -3.04 11.96
CA GLY A 97 -36.71 -4.34 12.54
C GLY A 97 -35.33 -4.47 13.16
N PHE A 98 -34.58 -3.38 13.28
CA PHE A 98 -33.27 -3.37 13.96
C PHE A 98 -33.43 -3.34 15.48
N ASP A 99 -32.57 -4.06 16.17
CA ASP A 99 -32.40 -3.84 17.61
C ASP A 99 -31.33 -2.75 17.88
N ASN A 100 -31.18 -2.37 19.16
CA ASN A 100 -30.26 -1.30 19.51
C ASN A 100 -28.79 -1.67 19.26
N SER A 101 -28.41 -2.94 19.40
CA SER A 101 -27.03 -3.38 19.17
C SER A 101 -26.66 -3.28 17.68
N GLU A 102 -27.59 -3.68 16.81
CA GLU A 102 -27.39 -3.55 15.35
C GLU A 102 -27.28 -2.09 14.92
N LEU A 103 -28.05 -1.18 15.54
CA LEU A 103 -27.97 0.25 15.25
C LEU A 103 -26.64 0.84 15.72
N ASP A 104 -26.21 0.50 16.93
CA ASP A 104 -24.94 0.96 17.49
C ASP A 104 -23.75 0.46 16.65
N GLU A 105 -23.78 -0.78 16.15
CA GLU A 105 -22.78 -1.32 15.23
C GLU A 105 -22.72 -0.53 13.93
N LEU A 106 -23.86 -0.28 13.29
CA LEU A 106 -23.92 0.48 12.04
C LEU A 106 -23.43 1.93 12.21
N GLU A 107 -23.79 2.60 13.32
CA GLU A 107 -23.33 3.97 13.60
C GLU A 107 -21.81 4.05 13.77
N ASN A 108 -21.17 2.99 14.27
CA ASN A 108 -19.73 2.95 14.50
C ASN A 108 -18.94 2.42 13.30
N GLU A 109 -19.59 1.68 12.39
CA GLU A 109 -18.92 1.09 11.23
C GLU A 109 -18.68 2.14 10.13
N PHE A 110 -19.64 3.04 9.89
CA PHE A 110 -19.56 4.03 8.81
C PHE A 110 -19.04 5.38 9.32
N LEU A 111 -18.10 5.96 8.59
CA LEU A 111 -17.52 7.26 8.94
C LEU A 111 -18.59 8.36 8.93
N GLY A 112 -18.76 9.03 10.08
CA GLY A 112 -19.65 10.20 10.20
C GLY A 112 -21.16 9.91 10.19
N LEU A 113 -21.58 8.63 10.21
CA LEU A 113 -23.00 8.27 10.22
C LEU A 113 -23.71 8.75 11.48
N ASN A 114 -23.03 8.72 12.61
CA ASN A 114 -23.53 9.20 13.91
C ASN A 114 -23.59 10.73 14.04
N GLY A 115 -23.13 11.48 13.03
CA GLY A 115 -23.05 12.94 13.04
C GLY A 115 -22.02 13.52 14.01
N GLN A 116 -21.16 12.71 14.59
CA GLN A 116 -20.05 13.19 15.40
C GLN A 116 -19.00 13.85 14.51
N ALA A 117 -18.52 15.01 14.95
CA ALA A 117 -17.37 15.65 14.30
C ALA A 117 -16.11 14.87 14.64
N TYR A 118 -15.25 14.67 13.64
CA TYR A 118 -13.94 14.06 13.79
C TYR A 118 -12.85 14.99 13.26
N ASN A 119 -11.64 14.81 13.77
CA ASN A 119 -10.49 15.56 13.31
C ASN A 119 -9.86 14.88 12.09
N SER A 120 -9.62 15.66 11.05
CA SER A 120 -8.96 15.16 9.83
C SER A 120 -8.07 16.20 9.18
N ILE A 121 -7.09 15.72 8.42
CA ILE A 121 -6.27 16.54 7.54
C ILE A 121 -6.78 16.31 6.12
N GLN A 122 -7.22 17.40 5.47
CA GLN A 122 -7.72 17.34 4.10
C GLN A 122 -6.57 17.20 3.11
N THR A 123 -6.71 16.30 2.15
CA THR A 123 -5.72 16.06 1.08
C THR A 123 -6.39 16.00 -0.29
N SER A 124 -5.60 16.02 -1.35
CA SER A 124 -6.10 15.84 -2.70
C SER A 124 -6.78 14.47 -2.91
N TYR A 125 -6.34 13.45 -2.17
CA TYR A 125 -6.78 12.06 -2.28
C TYR A 125 -7.93 11.70 -1.33
N GLY A 126 -8.24 12.57 -0.37
CA GLY A 126 -9.25 12.36 0.67
C GLY A 126 -8.84 13.00 1.98
N GLU A 127 -9.02 12.28 3.09
CA GLU A 127 -8.76 12.75 4.44
C GLU A 127 -7.84 11.78 5.17
N ILE A 128 -6.95 12.32 6.01
CA ILE A 128 -6.23 11.55 7.03
C ILE A 128 -6.96 11.80 8.34
N LEU A 129 -7.46 10.74 8.95
CA LEU A 129 -8.23 10.79 10.21
C LEU A 129 -7.25 10.70 11.38
N THR A 130 -7.23 11.74 12.22
CA THR A 130 -6.24 11.87 13.30
C THR A 130 -6.76 11.45 14.66
N ASP A 131 -8.05 11.21 14.81
CA ASP A 131 -8.64 10.73 16.06
C ASP A 131 -8.33 9.25 16.28
N SER A 132 -8.06 8.88 17.52
CA SER A 132 -7.70 7.52 17.94
C SER A 132 -8.75 6.45 17.57
N ASP A 133 -10.02 6.83 17.50
CA ASP A 133 -11.14 5.93 17.21
C ASP A 133 -11.14 5.44 15.76
N TYR A 134 -10.42 6.15 14.88
CA TYR A 134 -10.25 5.80 13.47
C TYR A 134 -8.88 5.23 13.13
N LYS A 135 -8.00 5.09 14.13
CA LYS A 135 -6.70 4.45 13.94
C LYS A 135 -6.87 3.08 13.30
N GLY A 136 -6.14 2.83 12.21
CA GLY A 136 -6.17 1.56 11.49
C GLY A 136 -7.33 1.38 10.52
N LYS A 137 -8.32 2.26 10.53
CA LYS A 137 -9.51 2.15 9.68
C LYS A 137 -9.32 2.87 8.36
N VAL A 138 -9.70 2.22 7.28
CA VAL A 138 -9.65 2.80 5.92
C VAL A 138 -11.05 2.80 5.31
N PHE A 139 -11.46 3.98 4.89
CA PHE A 139 -12.76 4.23 4.28
C PHE A 139 -12.59 4.72 2.84
N VAL A 140 -13.63 4.52 2.04
CA VAL A 140 -13.80 5.16 0.73
C VAL A 140 -15.16 5.85 0.73
N ASP A 141 -15.18 7.18 0.69
CA ASP A 141 -16.40 8.01 0.83
C ASP A 141 -17.24 7.58 2.04
N GLY A 142 -16.58 7.35 3.18
CA GLY A 142 -17.20 6.93 4.44
C GLY A 142 -17.56 5.44 4.54
N LEU A 143 -17.41 4.66 3.47
CA LEU A 143 -17.63 3.21 3.48
C LEU A 143 -16.38 2.48 3.99
N PRO A 144 -16.44 1.64 5.02
CA PRO A 144 -15.29 0.87 5.50
C PRO A 144 -14.86 -0.17 4.45
N VAL A 145 -13.57 -0.20 4.11
CA VAL A 145 -13.03 -1.08 3.07
C VAL A 145 -11.81 -1.89 3.51
N TYR A 146 -11.15 -1.46 4.60
CA TYR A 146 -9.97 -2.14 5.12
C TYR A 146 -9.70 -1.72 6.57
N GLU A 147 -9.12 -2.61 7.36
CA GLU A 147 -8.71 -2.35 8.75
C GLU A 147 -7.37 -3.04 9.03
N ASP A 148 -6.45 -2.32 9.68
CA ASP A 148 -5.16 -2.83 10.12
C ASP A 148 -4.66 -2.02 11.32
N ASP A 149 -4.65 -2.62 12.50
CA ASP A 149 -4.23 -2.01 13.77
C ASP A 149 -2.79 -1.47 13.78
N ASN A 150 -1.99 -1.85 12.78
CA ASN A 150 -0.62 -1.35 12.65
C ASN A 150 -0.50 0.04 12.02
N PHE A 151 -1.56 0.60 11.46
CA PHE A 151 -1.55 2.01 11.05
C PHE A 151 -1.61 2.92 12.28
N ASP A 152 -0.94 4.07 12.22
CA ASP A 152 -1.01 5.09 13.25
C ASP A 152 -2.20 6.06 13.05
N TYR A 153 -2.72 6.15 11.81
CA TYR A 153 -3.84 7.00 11.43
C TYR A 153 -4.94 6.22 10.72
N GLY A 154 -6.11 6.85 10.55
CA GLY A 154 -7.15 6.36 9.65
C GLY A 154 -7.12 7.13 8.33
N TYR A 155 -7.82 6.61 7.32
CA TYR A 155 -7.86 7.21 5.99
C TYR A 155 -9.27 7.13 5.41
N ASN A 156 -9.72 8.21 4.76
CA ASN A 156 -10.97 8.23 4.00
C ASN A 156 -10.68 8.73 2.58
N PHE A 157 -10.52 7.80 1.64
CA PHE A 157 -10.16 8.12 0.26
C PHE A 157 -11.35 8.49 -0.60
N LYS A 158 -11.12 9.32 -1.63
CA LYS A 158 -12.12 9.61 -2.65
C LYS A 158 -12.29 8.41 -3.60
N PRO A 159 -13.53 8.09 -4.02
CA PRO A 159 -13.80 6.94 -4.89
C PRO A 159 -13.03 6.95 -6.22
N CYS A 160 -12.77 8.13 -6.80
CA CYS A 160 -12.06 8.27 -8.09
C CYS A 160 -10.61 7.77 -8.07
N TYR A 161 -10.02 7.58 -6.89
CA TYR A 161 -8.63 7.08 -6.75
C TYR A 161 -8.54 5.61 -6.35
N VAL A 162 -9.67 4.95 -6.07
CA VAL A 162 -9.71 3.58 -5.54
C VAL A 162 -10.51 2.67 -6.44
N SER A 163 -9.89 1.56 -6.84
CA SER A 163 -10.58 0.48 -7.55
C SER A 163 -11.12 -0.53 -6.52
N LEU A 164 -12.37 -0.35 -6.12
CA LEU A 164 -13.03 -1.31 -5.23
C LEU A 164 -13.45 -2.56 -6.02
N ASP A 165 -13.34 -3.73 -5.39
CA ASP A 165 -13.89 -4.95 -5.92
C ASP A 165 -15.43 -4.89 -5.98
N ARG A 166 -16.06 -5.93 -6.59
CA ARG A 166 -17.51 -5.99 -6.72
C ARG A 166 -18.23 -5.97 -5.38
N ASP A 167 -17.62 -6.60 -4.37
CA ASP A 167 -18.19 -6.72 -3.02
C ASP A 167 -17.84 -5.52 -2.14
N ARG A 168 -16.98 -4.61 -2.64
CA ARG A 168 -16.54 -3.38 -1.97
C ARG A 168 -15.93 -3.58 -0.59
N LYS A 169 -15.40 -4.77 -0.34
CA LYS A 169 -14.85 -5.15 0.96
C LYS A 169 -13.33 -5.09 1.00
N SER A 170 -12.69 -4.85 -0.13
CA SER A 170 -11.24 -4.81 -0.19
C SER A 170 -10.72 -3.70 -1.09
N ILE A 171 -9.67 -3.07 -0.63
CA ILE A 171 -8.83 -2.17 -1.43
C ILE A 171 -7.58 -2.93 -1.84
N ASN A 172 -7.09 -2.70 -3.07
CA ASN A 172 -5.82 -3.26 -3.49
C ASN A 172 -4.69 -2.72 -2.61
N ILE A 173 -3.86 -3.61 -2.04
CA ILE A 173 -2.79 -3.24 -1.12
C ILE A 173 -1.76 -2.28 -1.74
N TYR A 174 -1.50 -2.38 -3.04
CA TYR A 174 -0.60 -1.46 -3.74
C TYR A 174 -1.22 -0.07 -3.90
N GLU A 175 -2.53 0.00 -4.16
CA GLU A 175 -3.26 1.27 -4.19
C GLU A 175 -3.29 1.90 -2.80
N LEU A 176 -3.59 1.11 -1.75
CA LEU A 176 -3.57 1.57 -0.36
C LEU A 176 -2.22 2.16 0.00
N LYS A 177 -1.13 1.43 -0.24
CA LYS A 177 0.24 1.88 0.00
C LYS A 177 0.54 3.20 -0.70
N ARG A 178 0.19 3.29 -1.99
CA ARG A 178 0.41 4.49 -2.80
C ARG A 178 -0.42 5.66 -2.30
N LEU A 179 -1.72 5.47 -2.04
CA LEU A 179 -2.62 6.55 -1.62
C LEU A 179 -2.29 7.07 -0.22
N THR A 180 -1.94 6.18 0.71
CA THR A 180 -1.46 6.56 2.04
C THR A 180 -0.26 7.49 1.95
N ALA A 181 0.78 7.09 1.21
CA ALA A 181 1.98 7.89 1.08
C ALA A 181 1.73 9.23 0.35
N LEU A 182 0.93 9.24 -0.72
CA LEU A 182 0.57 10.47 -1.42
C LEU A 182 -0.28 11.40 -0.55
N SER A 183 -1.17 10.87 0.29
CA SER A 183 -1.96 11.68 1.22
C SER A 183 -1.08 12.39 2.23
N VAL A 184 -0.08 11.69 2.79
CA VAL A 184 0.88 12.33 3.71
C VAL A 184 1.75 13.36 2.98
N ALA A 185 2.17 13.09 1.74
CA ALA A 185 2.92 14.04 0.92
C ALA A 185 2.13 15.32 0.57
N CYS A 186 0.79 15.28 0.59
CA CYS A 186 -0.02 16.49 0.46
C CYS A 186 0.09 17.45 1.65
N CYS A 187 0.66 17.03 2.79
CA CYS A 187 0.79 17.83 3.99
C CYS A 187 2.00 18.79 3.94
N ILE A 188 2.22 19.46 2.78
CA ILE A 188 3.36 20.34 2.51
C ILE A 188 3.44 21.59 3.40
N ASP A 189 2.37 21.93 4.08
CA ASP A 189 2.31 23.03 5.04
C ASP A 189 2.50 22.59 6.50
N ASN A 190 2.67 21.26 6.72
CA ASN A 190 2.84 20.68 8.06
C ASN A 190 3.90 19.55 8.03
N PHE A 191 5.15 19.91 7.79
CA PHE A 191 6.24 18.93 7.76
C PHE A 191 6.52 18.25 9.10
N ALA A 192 6.12 18.85 10.22
CA ALA A 192 6.21 18.19 11.53
C ALA A 192 5.33 16.91 11.56
N PHE A 193 4.15 16.95 10.96
CA PHE A 193 3.29 15.78 10.80
C PHE A 193 3.91 14.75 9.84
N VAL A 194 4.47 15.21 8.71
CA VAL A 194 5.16 14.30 7.76
C VAL A 194 6.32 13.57 8.44
N ASP A 195 7.12 14.30 9.23
CA ASP A 195 8.21 13.74 10.01
C ASP A 195 7.69 12.72 11.05
N GLU A 196 6.60 13.04 11.75
CA GLU A 196 5.99 12.15 12.74
C GLU A 196 5.57 10.82 12.10
N VAL A 197 4.95 10.86 10.93
CA VAL A 197 4.55 9.65 10.19
C VAL A 197 5.78 8.85 9.73
N ILE A 198 6.78 9.51 9.13
CA ILE A 198 7.98 8.82 8.61
C ILE A 198 8.83 8.24 9.75
N ASP A 199 9.01 8.97 10.85
CA ASP A 199 9.78 8.51 12.00
C ASP A 199 9.00 7.48 12.85
N GLY A 200 7.69 7.43 12.67
CA GLY A 200 6.79 6.50 13.34
C GLY A 200 7.08 5.03 13.01
N LYS A 201 6.47 4.15 13.79
CA LYS A 201 6.56 2.69 13.62
C LYS A 201 5.32 2.11 12.92
N GLY A 202 4.34 2.94 12.63
CA GLY A 202 3.12 2.54 11.96
C GLY A 202 3.36 2.12 10.51
N ARG A 203 2.40 1.38 9.99
CA ARG A 203 2.42 0.90 8.60
C ARG A 203 2.36 2.03 7.57
N ASP A 204 1.70 3.12 7.91
CA ASP A 204 1.69 4.35 7.11
C ASP A 204 3.12 4.89 6.90
N GLY A 205 3.93 4.95 7.95
CA GLY A 205 5.35 5.30 7.84
C GLY A 205 6.16 4.29 7.03
N GLU A 206 5.89 3.00 7.17
CA GLU A 206 6.50 1.95 6.34
C GLU A 206 6.13 2.14 4.85
N TYR A 207 4.87 2.43 4.56
CA TYR A 207 4.40 2.64 3.19
C TYR A 207 5.08 3.81 2.51
N ILE A 208 5.34 4.89 3.22
CA ILE A 208 6.10 6.03 2.68
C ILE A 208 7.57 5.65 2.45
N LYS A 209 8.21 4.96 3.40
CA LYS A 209 9.62 4.56 3.33
C LYS A 209 9.90 3.58 2.19
N ASP A 210 8.98 2.66 1.96
CA ASP A 210 9.13 1.59 0.96
C ASP A 210 8.56 1.95 -0.41
N ALA A 211 7.77 2.99 -0.47
CA ALA A 211 7.10 3.33 -1.70
C ALA A 211 8.10 3.86 -2.73
N ASN A 212 8.22 3.18 -3.86
CA ASN A 212 8.72 3.74 -5.11
C ASN A 212 7.74 4.82 -5.64
N ILE A 213 7.35 5.75 -4.75
CA ILE A 213 6.39 6.80 -5.08
C ILE A 213 7.19 7.96 -5.64
N GLU A 214 6.82 8.35 -6.82
CA GLU A 214 7.30 9.57 -7.43
C GLU A 214 6.55 10.73 -6.79
N PHE A 215 7.13 11.33 -5.75
CA PHE A 215 6.63 12.58 -5.19
C PHE A 215 6.80 13.69 -6.21
N ASP A 216 5.89 14.65 -6.22
CA ASP A 216 6.02 15.81 -7.08
C ASP A 216 7.22 16.69 -6.69
N ASP A 217 7.67 17.51 -7.63
CA ASP A 217 8.87 18.32 -7.44
C ASP A 217 8.66 19.43 -6.40
N GLU A 218 7.43 19.92 -6.24
CA GLU A 218 7.11 20.94 -5.22
C GLU A 218 7.28 20.37 -3.81
N PHE A 219 6.77 19.16 -3.57
CA PHE A 219 6.96 18.47 -2.30
C PHE A 219 8.45 18.23 -2.03
N LYS A 220 9.19 17.68 -3.01
CA LYS A 220 10.62 17.38 -2.86
C LYS A 220 11.41 18.63 -2.52
N GLU A 221 11.18 19.74 -3.23
CA GLU A 221 11.89 21.01 -2.99
C GLU A 221 11.60 21.56 -1.59
N LYS A 222 10.33 21.66 -1.21
CA LYS A 222 9.94 22.22 0.08
C LYS A 222 10.40 21.32 1.25
N TYR A 223 10.20 20.00 1.10
CA TYR A 223 10.56 19.06 2.15
C TYR A 223 12.10 18.92 2.29
N ALA A 224 12.85 18.96 1.20
CA ALA A 224 14.31 18.99 1.27
C ALA A 224 14.83 20.20 2.07
N LYS A 225 14.26 21.40 1.87
CA LYS A 225 14.61 22.58 2.67
C LYS A 225 14.34 22.36 4.16
N HIS A 226 13.18 21.80 4.49
CA HIS A 226 12.85 21.46 5.88
C HIS A 226 13.85 20.44 6.46
N LEU A 227 14.21 19.39 5.70
CA LEU A 227 15.16 18.37 6.15
C LEU A 227 16.58 18.94 6.29
N MET A 228 17.01 19.87 5.42
CA MET A 228 18.29 20.58 5.55
C MET A 228 18.36 21.34 6.87
N ASP A 229 17.31 22.08 7.21
CA ASP A 229 17.22 22.79 8.49
C ASP A 229 17.20 21.82 9.68
N ARG A 230 16.42 20.75 9.58
CA ARG A 230 16.24 19.74 10.65
C ARG A 230 17.55 19.01 10.98
N PHE A 231 18.36 18.67 9.97
CA PHE A 231 19.60 17.89 10.13
C PHE A 231 20.86 18.73 10.01
N ASP A 232 20.77 20.05 9.98
CA ASP A 232 21.89 20.99 9.81
C ASP A 232 22.77 20.61 8.59
N ILE A 233 22.13 20.48 7.42
CA ILE A 233 22.75 20.08 6.15
C ILE A 233 22.98 21.31 5.30
N LYS A 234 24.18 21.43 4.74
CA LYS A 234 24.58 22.51 3.80
C LYS A 234 24.55 22.01 2.36
N GLU A 235 24.54 22.94 1.41
CA GLU A 235 24.49 22.62 -0.02
C GLU A 235 25.68 21.78 -0.54
N ASP A 236 26.83 21.88 0.14
CA ASP A 236 28.05 21.14 -0.22
C ASP A 236 28.34 19.93 0.65
N ASP A 237 27.43 19.58 1.57
CA ASP A 237 27.50 18.33 2.33
C ASP A 237 27.11 17.12 1.48
N VAL A 238 27.63 15.95 1.83
CA VAL A 238 27.24 14.69 1.22
C VAL A 238 26.29 13.93 2.14
N VAL A 239 25.07 13.63 1.66
CA VAL A 239 24.01 13.03 2.47
C VAL A 239 23.89 11.55 2.19
N ILE A 240 24.00 10.74 3.22
CA ILE A 240 23.92 9.27 3.16
C ILE A 240 22.86 8.75 4.14
N ASN A 241 22.16 7.70 3.76
CA ASN A 241 21.33 6.95 4.70
C ASN A 241 22.22 6.18 5.68
N LYS A 242 21.90 6.25 6.96
CA LYS A 242 22.59 5.58 8.05
C LYS A 242 22.72 4.05 7.86
N SER A 243 21.78 3.41 7.17
CA SER A 243 21.87 1.98 6.86
C SER A 243 22.84 1.65 5.70
N SER A 244 23.36 2.65 5.00
CA SER A 244 24.35 2.51 3.93
C SER A 244 25.77 2.82 4.42
N SER A 245 26.11 2.37 5.62
CA SER A 245 27.40 2.61 6.27
C SER A 245 28.62 2.15 5.45
N ASP A 246 28.45 1.14 4.60
CA ASP A 246 29.46 0.68 3.65
C ASP A 246 29.85 1.74 2.62
N LEU A 247 28.98 2.70 2.30
CA LEU A 247 29.27 3.81 1.39
C LEU A 247 30.11 4.92 2.05
N ILE A 248 30.06 5.06 3.39
CA ILE A 248 30.71 6.15 4.11
C ILE A 248 32.21 6.15 3.85
N GLU A 249 32.84 4.98 3.94
CA GLU A 249 34.28 4.84 3.71
C GLU A 249 34.67 5.25 2.26
N TYR A 250 33.90 4.83 1.29
CA TYR A 250 34.14 5.15 -0.11
C TYR A 250 33.92 6.63 -0.41
N VAL A 251 32.86 7.22 0.15
CA VAL A 251 32.57 8.65 0.02
C VAL A 251 33.67 9.49 0.67
N GLY A 252 34.13 9.12 1.88
CA GLY A 252 35.22 9.82 2.58
C GLY A 252 36.56 9.80 1.85
N ARG A 253 36.77 8.88 0.89
CA ARG A 253 37.94 8.88 -0.01
C ARG A 253 37.77 9.80 -1.23
N LYS A 254 36.54 10.21 -1.53
CA LYS A 254 36.20 11.00 -2.74
C LYS A 254 36.01 12.49 -2.46
N THR A 255 35.71 12.84 -1.24
CA THR A 255 35.47 14.23 -0.85
C THR A 255 36.04 14.51 0.53
N ASP A 256 36.48 15.76 0.73
CA ASP A 256 36.84 16.36 2.01
C ASP A 256 35.67 17.10 2.68
N LYS A 257 34.49 17.06 2.05
CA LYS A 257 33.27 17.67 2.57
C LYS A 257 32.66 16.86 3.70
N GLU A 258 31.82 17.51 4.51
CA GLU A 258 31.13 16.87 5.62
C GLU A 258 30.14 15.82 5.11
N ILE A 259 30.15 14.64 5.73
CA ILE A 259 29.20 13.57 5.46
C ILE A 259 28.11 13.61 6.52
N LYS A 260 26.87 13.84 6.10
CA LYS A 260 25.68 13.86 6.97
C LYS A 260 24.91 12.55 6.83
N GLU A 261 24.69 11.88 7.96
CA GLU A 261 23.91 10.67 8.01
C GLU A 261 22.46 10.97 8.40
N VAL A 262 21.49 10.52 7.59
CA VAL A 262 20.06 10.64 7.91
C VAL A 262 19.45 9.27 8.22
N PRO A 263 18.44 9.20 9.11
CA PRO A 263 17.92 7.92 9.63
C PRO A 263 17.21 7.07 8.57
N HIS A 264 16.54 7.69 7.63
CA HIS A 264 15.72 7.00 6.63
C HIS A 264 16.22 7.23 5.21
N LYS A 265 16.14 6.17 4.39
CA LYS A 265 16.53 6.23 2.97
C LYS A 265 15.74 7.31 2.22
N ILE A 266 14.45 7.46 2.51
CA ILE A 266 13.59 8.47 1.87
C ILE A 266 14.10 9.90 2.11
N TYR A 267 14.64 10.21 3.29
CA TYR A 267 15.24 11.50 3.56
C TYR A 267 16.48 11.73 2.70
N ALA A 268 17.35 10.72 2.61
CA ALA A 268 18.52 10.79 1.75
C ALA A 268 18.14 10.95 0.27
N ASP A 269 17.14 10.23 -0.20
CA ASP A 269 16.68 10.29 -1.59
C ASP A 269 16.09 11.66 -1.94
N ILE A 270 15.27 12.25 -1.05
CA ILE A 270 14.69 13.58 -1.24
C ILE A 270 15.79 14.66 -1.19
N LEU A 271 16.68 14.62 -0.22
CA LEU A 271 17.79 15.56 -0.12
C LEU A 271 18.70 15.47 -1.35
N ASN A 272 19.10 14.28 -1.76
CA ASN A 272 19.95 14.07 -2.93
C ASN A 272 19.27 14.44 -4.26
N SER A 273 17.95 14.47 -4.32
CA SER A 273 17.24 15.00 -5.48
C SER A 273 17.43 16.50 -5.68
N GLN A 274 17.76 17.23 -4.62
CA GLN A 274 17.99 18.70 -4.62
C GLN A 274 19.47 19.07 -4.50
N LEU A 275 20.28 18.25 -3.85
CA LEU A 275 21.71 18.50 -3.61
C LEU A 275 22.56 17.88 -4.74
N THR A 276 22.80 18.65 -5.81
CA THR A 276 23.54 18.18 -6.99
C THR A 276 24.93 17.64 -6.66
N TYR A 277 25.67 18.32 -5.75
CA TYR A 277 26.99 17.87 -5.35
C TYR A 277 26.94 16.50 -4.68
N SER A 278 26.10 16.33 -3.66
CA SER A 278 25.92 15.07 -2.95
C SER A 278 25.50 13.93 -3.91
N SER A 279 24.53 14.20 -4.78
CA SER A 279 24.06 13.24 -5.78
C SER A 279 25.18 12.75 -6.70
N ASN A 280 26.01 13.66 -7.21
CA ASN A 280 27.13 13.32 -8.10
C ASN A 280 28.17 12.44 -7.40
N VAL A 281 28.59 12.81 -6.18
CA VAL A 281 29.55 12.03 -5.39
C VAL A 281 29.03 10.61 -5.14
N ILE A 282 27.76 10.48 -4.73
CA ILE A 282 27.14 9.17 -4.46
C ILE A 282 27.05 8.31 -5.75
N GLN A 283 26.68 8.91 -6.89
CA GLN A 283 26.62 8.20 -8.16
C GLN A 283 27.99 7.71 -8.63
N GLU A 284 29.04 8.51 -8.46
CA GLU A 284 30.41 8.10 -8.77
C GLU A 284 30.85 6.91 -7.90
N VAL A 285 30.62 7.01 -6.59
CA VAL A 285 30.97 5.94 -5.64
C VAL A 285 30.23 4.65 -5.96
N LYS A 286 28.94 4.73 -6.26
CA LYS A 286 28.15 3.55 -6.64
C LYS A 286 28.71 2.89 -7.92
N LYS A 287 29.02 3.68 -8.95
CA LYS A 287 29.62 3.17 -10.19
C LYS A 287 30.96 2.48 -9.94
N GLU A 288 31.79 3.06 -9.07
CA GLU A 288 33.09 2.44 -8.75
C GLU A 288 32.94 1.13 -7.98
N LYS A 289 32.00 1.10 -7.03
CA LYS A 289 31.66 -0.12 -6.28
C LYS A 289 31.15 -1.18 -7.24
N ASP A 290 30.15 -0.90 -8.08
CA ASP A 290 29.60 -1.83 -9.06
C ASP A 290 30.67 -2.35 -10.04
N ASN A 291 31.61 -1.51 -10.45
CA ASN A 291 32.71 -1.92 -11.33
C ASN A 291 33.72 -2.83 -10.60
N ARG A 292 33.99 -2.56 -9.33
CA ARG A 292 34.87 -3.41 -8.51
C ARG A 292 34.22 -4.77 -8.27
N ASP A 293 32.97 -4.79 -7.83
CA ASP A 293 32.23 -6.03 -7.61
C ASP A 293 32.20 -6.89 -8.88
N LYS A 294 31.98 -6.29 -10.05
CA LYS A 294 32.07 -7.00 -11.35
C LYS A 294 33.44 -7.52 -11.68
N VAL A 295 34.50 -6.80 -11.33
CA VAL A 295 35.88 -7.24 -11.54
C VAL A 295 36.20 -8.37 -10.57
N ASP A 296 35.79 -8.26 -9.31
CA ASP A 296 35.99 -9.28 -8.30
C ASP A 296 35.22 -10.58 -8.67
N ASP A 297 33.97 -10.45 -9.12
CA ASP A 297 33.15 -11.58 -9.61
C ASP A 297 33.79 -12.24 -10.84
N ALA A 298 34.25 -11.44 -11.82
CA ALA A 298 34.88 -11.95 -13.02
C ALA A 298 36.22 -12.63 -12.72
N TRP A 299 37.01 -12.09 -11.78
CA TRP A 299 38.23 -12.71 -11.29
C TRP A 299 37.92 -14.03 -10.56
N TYR A 300 36.92 -14.05 -9.73
CA TYR A 300 36.50 -15.24 -8.98
C TYR A 300 36.00 -16.35 -9.91
N GLU A 301 35.21 -16.02 -10.93
CA GLU A 301 34.78 -16.99 -11.95
C GLU A 301 35.97 -17.56 -12.76
N TYR A 302 36.93 -16.70 -13.13
CA TYR A 302 38.07 -17.10 -13.93
C TYR A 302 39.05 -18.02 -13.15
N GLU A 303 39.45 -17.61 -11.94
CA GLU A 303 40.33 -18.43 -11.07
C GLU A 303 39.65 -19.74 -10.65
N TYR A 304 38.38 -19.71 -10.35
CA TYR A 304 37.62 -20.89 -9.94
C TYR A 304 37.42 -21.88 -11.10
N SER A 305 37.18 -21.41 -12.32
CA SER A 305 37.02 -22.24 -13.50
C SER A 305 38.31 -23.04 -13.80
N ASP A 306 39.45 -22.36 -13.88
CA ASP A 306 40.72 -22.99 -14.17
C ASP A 306 41.15 -23.97 -13.06
N TYR A 307 40.96 -23.61 -11.80
CA TYR A 307 41.23 -24.51 -10.68
C TYR A 307 40.36 -25.77 -10.72
N LYS A 308 39.07 -25.61 -11.03
CA LYS A 308 38.13 -26.72 -11.15
C LYS A 308 38.50 -27.66 -12.29
N ASP A 309 38.77 -27.10 -13.45
CA ASP A 309 39.13 -27.86 -14.64
C ASP A 309 40.44 -28.64 -14.43
N PHE A 310 41.40 -28.03 -13.74
CA PHE A 310 42.66 -28.64 -13.39
C PHE A 310 42.48 -29.77 -12.36
N LYS A 311 41.62 -29.61 -11.38
CA LYS A 311 41.28 -30.63 -10.39
C LYS A 311 40.55 -31.81 -11.03
N GLU A 312 39.59 -31.56 -11.89
CA GLU A 312 38.85 -32.59 -12.64
C GLU A 312 39.78 -33.39 -13.57
N TRP A 313 40.73 -32.70 -14.24
CA TRP A 313 41.74 -33.34 -15.03
C TRP A 313 42.62 -34.25 -14.19
N PHE A 314 43.09 -33.77 -13.04
CA PHE A 314 43.94 -34.57 -12.14
C PHE A 314 43.20 -35.82 -11.63
N ASP A 315 41.98 -35.68 -11.14
CA ASP A 315 41.14 -36.77 -10.68
C ASP A 315 40.94 -37.84 -11.78
N LYS A 316 40.75 -37.41 -13.02
CA LYS A 316 40.55 -38.28 -14.18
C LYS A 316 41.82 -39.06 -14.58
N TYR A 317 42.96 -38.41 -14.51
CA TYR A 317 44.22 -38.98 -15.05
C TYR A 317 45.27 -39.37 -13.99
N SER A 318 45.03 -39.14 -12.69
CA SER A 318 45.98 -39.42 -11.62
C SER A 318 46.44 -40.87 -11.58
N ASN A 319 45.59 -41.81 -12.01
CA ASN A 319 45.96 -43.23 -12.06
C ASN A 319 47.05 -43.57 -13.10
N GLN A 320 47.32 -42.66 -14.03
CA GLN A 320 48.35 -42.80 -15.08
C GLN A 320 49.68 -42.14 -14.67
N LEU A 321 49.69 -41.42 -13.55
CA LEU A 321 50.88 -40.75 -13.00
C LEU A 321 51.59 -41.67 -11.97
N ASN A 322 52.92 -41.57 -11.92
CA ASN A 322 53.68 -42.21 -10.81
C ASN A 322 53.46 -41.41 -9.53
N ASP A 323 53.83 -42.03 -8.39
CA ASP A 323 53.51 -41.46 -7.07
C ASP A 323 54.22 -40.12 -6.81
N ASN A 324 55.46 -39.93 -7.28
CA ASN A 324 56.14 -38.63 -7.16
C ASN A 324 55.41 -37.52 -7.96
N ALA A 325 54.96 -37.83 -9.19
CA ALA A 325 54.21 -36.86 -9.98
C ALA A 325 52.85 -36.52 -9.36
N LYS A 326 52.20 -37.48 -8.68
CA LYS A 326 50.97 -37.21 -7.95
C LYS A 326 51.19 -36.25 -6.80
N ASP A 327 52.26 -36.41 -6.07
CA ASP A 327 52.54 -35.58 -4.89
C ASP A 327 52.95 -34.16 -5.30
N GLU A 328 53.77 -34.00 -6.36
CA GLU A 328 54.09 -32.69 -6.96
C GLU A 328 52.83 -31.97 -7.46
N PHE A 329 51.92 -32.72 -8.06
CA PHE A 329 50.69 -32.17 -8.60
C PHE A 329 49.74 -31.72 -7.52
N ARG A 330 49.62 -32.48 -6.42
CA ARG A 330 48.84 -32.08 -5.23
C ARG A 330 49.39 -30.83 -4.55
N GLU A 331 50.74 -30.70 -4.50
CA GLU A 331 51.33 -29.45 -4.00
C GLU A 331 51.04 -28.26 -4.89
N LEU A 332 50.99 -28.43 -6.21
CA LEU A 332 50.65 -27.40 -7.16
C LEU A 332 49.16 -26.98 -7.04
N ILE A 333 48.26 -27.94 -6.96
CA ILE A 333 46.84 -27.70 -6.74
C ILE A 333 46.62 -26.92 -5.44
N ASN A 334 47.25 -27.30 -4.34
CA ASN A 334 47.14 -26.62 -3.05
C ASN A 334 47.71 -25.19 -3.07
N ARG A 335 48.70 -24.89 -3.94
CA ARG A 335 49.21 -23.53 -4.16
C ARG A 335 48.32 -22.66 -5.03
N LEU A 336 47.54 -23.26 -5.93
CA LEU A 336 46.61 -22.61 -6.83
C LEU A 336 45.20 -22.45 -6.19
N GLU A 337 44.99 -23.08 -5.01
CA GLU A 337 43.71 -22.94 -4.28
C GLU A 337 43.49 -21.47 -3.89
N PRO A 338 42.40 -20.84 -4.36
CA PRO A 338 42.13 -19.43 -4.07
C PRO A 338 42.10 -19.17 -2.57
N THR A 339 42.90 -18.23 -2.11
CA THR A 339 43.09 -17.94 -0.68
C THR A 339 41.83 -17.48 0.07
N GLY A 340 40.74 -17.17 -0.67
CA GLY A 340 39.41 -16.84 -0.09
C GLY A 340 38.55 -18.06 0.23
N PHE A 341 38.88 -19.24 -0.32
CA PHE A 341 38.03 -20.43 -0.19
C PHE A 341 38.17 -21.14 1.18
N ASN A 342 39.24 -20.92 1.89
CA ASN A 342 39.50 -21.55 3.21
C ASN A 342 38.54 -21.09 4.32
N LEU A 343 37.81 -19.98 4.15
CA LEU A 343 36.84 -19.50 5.13
C LEU A 343 35.43 -20.08 4.94
N ILE A 344 35.06 -20.46 3.73
CA ILE A 344 33.70 -20.95 3.42
C ILE A 344 33.65 -22.49 3.38
N CYS A 345 34.69 -23.17 2.90
CA CYS A 345 34.68 -24.63 2.78
C CYS A 345 34.90 -25.40 4.09
N ASN A 346 35.48 -24.79 5.14
CA ASN A 346 35.60 -25.42 6.45
C ASN A 346 34.26 -25.62 7.19
N GLU A 347 33.20 -24.96 6.76
CA GLU A 347 31.84 -25.16 7.32
C GLU A 347 30.95 -26.11 6.50
N VAL A 348 31.23 -26.33 5.24
CA VAL A 348 30.38 -27.13 4.34
C VAL A 348 30.80 -28.61 4.24
N TRP A 349 32.03 -28.97 4.63
CA TRP A 349 32.53 -30.33 4.54
C TRP A 349 32.68 -31.06 5.91
N LYS A 350 31.83 -30.73 6.87
CA LYS A 350 31.63 -31.51 8.11
C LYS A 350 30.36 -32.36 8.08
N TRP A 351 29.96 -32.85 6.91
CA TRP A 351 28.92 -33.88 6.78
C TRP A 351 29.40 -35.03 5.92
#